data_7dd52cc34db5a01ef0ed732d48e62304
#
_entry.id   7dd52cc34db5a01ef0ed732d48e62304
#
_cell.length_a   1.000
_cell.length_b   1.000
_cell.length_c   1.000
_cell.angle_alpha   90.00
_cell.angle_beta   90.00
_cell.angle_gamma   90.00
#
_symmetry.space_group_name_H-M   'P 1'
#
loop_
_entity.id
_entity.type
_entity.pdbx_description
1 polymer ?
#
loop_
_entity_poly.entity_id
_entity_poly.type
_entity_poly.pdbx_seq_one_letter_code
_entity_poly.pdbx_strand_id
1 'polypeptide(L)'
;MKKNLMPLLGVAFVAAIIATGIFYGLLITRLHPAESAASNRVTVAARALDRGAVLKPDDLKTLDWTGKLPLGVLASPDNVYGQTLLEPLAMNEPLTQTHLAPRGVAGGASLAIPQGMRAVCIHPAESGGVVAMLRSGSRIDIQVLDPRGGPNGSMQLRRMFENVEVLSTGGGDNAGSNSTVTLLVRPDDADRLSLADAAMRIRILLRNPADKDTRAPAPISPTSSLRSPVEAPLSAKLN
;
A
#
# COMPACT_ATOMS: atom_id res chain seq x y z
N MET A 1 6.02 -71.73 -52.54
CA MET A 1 5.50 -71.51 -51.17
C MET A 1 4.98 -70.08 -51.08
N LYS A 2 3.71 -69.84 -51.36
CA LYS A 2 3.07 -68.50 -51.18
C LYS A 2 2.67 -68.42 -49.74
N LYS A 3 3.51 -67.78 -48.93
CA LYS A 3 3.20 -67.45 -47.52
C LYS A 3 1.98 -66.52 -47.54
N ASN A 4 0.92 -66.94 -46.88
CA ASN A 4 -0.31 -66.13 -46.73
C ASN A 4 0.03 -64.87 -45.93
N LEU A 5 0.40 -63.79 -46.64
CA LEU A 5 0.68 -62.47 -46.08
C LEU A 5 -0.59 -61.78 -45.52
N MET A 6 -1.76 -62.25 -45.92
CA MET A 6 -3.05 -61.69 -45.54
C MET A 6 -3.31 -61.66 -44.02
N PRO A 7 -3.14 -62.78 -43.29
CA PRO A 7 -3.38 -62.73 -41.83
C PRO A 7 -2.33 -61.86 -41.09
N LEU A 8 -1.12 -61.78 -41.64
CA LEU A 8 -0.06 -60.94 -41.02
C LEU A 8 -0.39 -59.45 -41.19
N LEU A 9 -0.95 -59.06 -42.34
CA LEU A 9 -1.41 -57.67 -42.60
C LEU A 9 -2.57 -57.29 -41.69
N GLY A 10 -3.49 -58.24 -41.42
CA GLY A 10 -4.62 -58.00 -40.49
C GLY A 10 -4.15 -57.73 -39.05
N VAL A 11 -3.18 -58.54 -38.55
CA VAL A 11 -2.62 -58.38 -37.23
C VAL A 11 -1.87 -57.01 -37.10
N ALA A 12 -1.09 -56.66 -38.13
CA ALA A 12 -0.39 -55.39 -38.18
C ALA A 12 -1.34 -54.19 -38.16
N PHE A 13 -2.46 -54.28 -38.86
CA PHE A 13 -3.48 -53.23 -38.90
C PHE A 13 -4.16 -53.01 -37.52
N VAL A 14 -4.51 -54.12 -36.86
CA VAL A 14 -5.10 -54.07 -35.52
C VAL A 14 -4.08 -53.51 -34.49
N ALA A 15 -2.81 -53.91 -34.57
CA ALA A 15 -1.77 -53.36 -33.73
C ALA A 15 -1.54 -51.86 -33.93
N ALA A 16 -1.62 -51.39 -35.19
CA ALA A 16 -1.52 -49.97 -35.51
C ALA A 16 -2.67 -49.13 -34.93
N ILE A 17 -3.92 -49.65 -35.00
CA ILE A 17 -5.09 -48.96 -34.39
C ILE A 17 -4.92 -48.87 -32.86
N ILE A 18 -4.50 -49.95 -32.21
CA ILE A 18 -4.26 -49.97 -30.74
C ILE A 18 -3.15 -48.96 -30.39
N ALA A 19 -2.03 -49.01 -31.10
CA ALA A 19 -0.91 -48.08 -30.85
C ALA A 19 -1.31 -46.61 -31.05
N THR A 20 -2.10 -46.31 -32.09
CA THR A 20 -2.61 -44.98 -32.35
C THR A 20 -3.57 -44.54 -31.25
N GLY A 21 -4.44 -45.40 -30.76
CA GLY A 21 -5.37 -45.10 -29.66
C GLY A 21 -4.63 -44.80 -28.34
N ILE A 22 -3.60 -45.60 -28.01
CA ILE A 22 -2.76 -45.37 -26.82
C ILE A 22 -1.99 -44.05 -26.97
N PHE A 23 -1.39 -43.82 -28.15
CA PHE A 23 -0.65 -42.59 -28.41
C PHE A 23 -1.55 -41.33 -28.33
N TYR A 24 -2.73 -41.41 -28.90
CA TYR A 24 -3.73 -40.34 -28.85
C TYR A 24 -4.19 -40.07 -27.41
N GLY A 25 -4.46 -41.11 -26.65
CA GLY A 25 -4.79 -41.02 -25.22
C GLY A 25 -3.69 -40.38 -24.39
N LEU A 26 -2.42 -40.75 -24.60
CA LEU A 26 -1.27 -40.14 -23.95
C LEU A 26 -1.03 -38.71 -24.40
N LEU A 27 -1.29 -38.42 -25.66
CA LEU A 27 -1.15 -37.07 -26.22
C LEU A 27 -2.21 -36.12 -25.62
N ILE A 28 -3.46 -36.56 -25.52
CA ILE A 28 -4.54 -35.77 -24.89
C ILE A 28 -4.21 -35.51 -23.41
N THR A 29 -3.75 -36.49 -22.67
CA THR A 29 -3.36 -36.30 -21.25
C THR A 29 -2.14 -35.40 -21.09
N ARG A 30 -1.30 -35.25 -22.10
CA ARG A 30 -0.16 -34.31 -22.11
C ARG A 30 -0.51 -32.92 -22.61
N LEU A 31 -1.46 -32.83 -23.57
CA LEU A 31 -1.92 -31.56 -24.16
C LEU A 31 -3.04 -30.90 -23.33
N HIS A 32 -3.72 -31.66 -22.49
CA HIS A 32 -4.54 -31.11 -21.43
C HIS A 32 -3.69 -31.22 -20.13
N PRO A 33 -2.79 -30.27 -19.85
CA PRO A 33 -2.26 -30.15 -18.51
C PRO A 33 -3.50 -30.06 -17.64
N ALA A 34 -3.57 -30.90 -16.63
CA ALA A 34 -4.67 -31.01 -15.72
C ALA A 34 -5.13 -29.60 -15.31
N GLU A 35 -6.15 -29.11 -15.96
CA GLU A 35 -6.90 -27.90 -15.65
C GLU A 35 -7.80 -28.17 -14.43
N SER A 36 -7.27 -29.03 -13.56
CA SER A 36 -7.58 -29.15 -12.16
C SER A 36 -6.51 -28.40 -11.37
N ALA A 37 -6.05 -27.25 -11.85
CA ALA A 37 -5.70 -26.18 -10.95
C ALA A 37 -7.03 -25.87 -10.26
N ALA A 38 -7.24 -26.47 -9.08
CA ALA A 38 -8.31 -26.08 -8.20
C ALA A 38 -8.28 -24.55 -8.19
N SER A 39 -9.27 -23.94 -8.84
CA SER A 39 -9.37 -22.48 -8.84
C SER A 39 -9.66 -22.12 -7.39
N ASN A 40 -8.59 -21.77 -6.70
CA ASN A 40 -8.68 -21.39 -5.32
C ASN A 40 -9.33 -20.00 -5.29
N ARG A 41 -10.59 -19.96 -4.88
CA ARG A 41 -11.25 -18.69 -4.65
C ARG A 41 -10.56 -17.97 -3.52
N VAL A 42 -10.17 -16.73 -3.76
CA VAL A 42 -9.55 -15.87 -2.75
C VAL A 42 -10.35 -14.59 -2.60
N THR A 43 -10.42 -14.12 -1.38
CA THR A 43 -10.96 -12.81 -1.08
C THR A 43 -9.89 -11.76 -1.35
N VAL A 44 -10.22 -10.78 -2.17
CA VAL A 44 -9.34 -9.66 -2.52
C VAL A 44 -10.04 -8.32 -2.27
N ALA A 45 -9.27 -7.26 -2.11
CA ALA A 45 -9.81 -5.92 -2.03
C ALA A 45 -10.47 -5.50 -3.37
N ALA A 46 -11.70 -5.00 -3.32
CA ALA A 46 -12.39 -4.46 -4.48
C ALA A 46 -11.85 -3.07 -4.86
N ARG A 47 -11.32 -2.34 -3.90
CA ARG A 47 -10.68 -1.02 -4.03
C ARG A 47 -9.48 -0.92 -3.10
N ALA A 48 -8.67 0.11 -3.22
CA ALA A 48 -7.62 0.39 -2.24
C ALA A 48 -8.25 0.75 -0.89
N LEU A 49 -7.72 0.14 0.18
CA LEU A 49 -8.20 0.32 1.56
C LEU A 49 -7.03 0.77 2.43
N ASP A 50 -7.27 1.76 3.26
CA ASP A 50 -6.28 2.30 4.17
C ASP A 50 -6.23 1.51 5.49
N ARG A 51 -5.11 1.63 6.19
CA ARG A 51 -4.96 1.14 7.56
C ARG A 51 -6.05 1.72 8.46
N GLY A 52 -6.64 0.88 9.31
CA GLY A 52 -7.73 1.29 10.19
C GLY A 52 -9.13 1.27 9.56
N ALA A 53 -9.23 0.95 8.27
CA ALA A 53 -10.53 0.79 7.62
C ALA A 53 -11.28 -0.40 8.21
N VAL A 54 -12.58 -0.22 8.46
CA VAL A 54 -13.48 -1.30 8.84
C VAL A 54 -14.09 -1.90 7.59
N LEU A 55 -13.88 -3.19 7.38
CA LEU A 55 -14.28 -3.91 6.17
C LEU A 55 -15.80 -3.99 6.01
N LYS A 56 -16.28 -3.53 4.87
CA LYS A 56 -17.67 -3.58 4.44
C LYS A 56 -17.83 -4.58 3.29
N PRO A 57 -19.06 -5.04 2.99
CA PRO A 57 -19.31 -5.94 1.86
C PRO A 57 -18.79 -5.39 0.52
N ASP A 58 -18.91 -4.07 0.28
CA ASP A 58 -18.48 -3.43 -0.98
C ASP A 58 -16.96 -3.30 -1.11
N ASP A 59 -16.21 -3.50 -0.02
CA ASP A 59 -14.75 -3.38 0.01
C ASP A 59 -14.05 -4.65 -0.48
N LEU A 60 -14.76 -5.78 -0.53
CA LEU A 60 -14.20 -7.08 -0.83
C LEU A 60 -14.90 -7.73 -2.03
N LYS A 61 -14.14 -8.51 -2.78
CA LYS A 61 -14.65 -9.37 -3.85
C LYS A 61 -13.91 -10.69 -3.86
N THR A 62 -14.50 -11.70 -4.46
CA THR A 62 -13.87 -13.01 -4.64
C THR A 62 -13.35 -13.12 -6.07
N LEU A 63 -12.09 -13.56 -6.21
CA LEU A 63 -11.46 -13.86 -7.49
C LEU A 63 -10.94 -15.29 -7.51
N ASP A 64 -10.96 -15.90 -8.70
CA ASP A 64 -10.30 -17.17 -8.96
C ASP A 64 -8.79 -16.92 -9.11
N TRP A 65 -8.02 -17.50 -8.20
CA TRP A 65 -6.58 -17.32 -8.13
C TRP A 65 -5.85 -18.44 -8.84
N THR A 66 -5.00 -18.09 -9.79
CA THR A 66 -4.13 -19.03 -10.50
C THR A 66 -2.72 -18.92 -9.95
N GLY A 67 -2.18 -20.04 -9.43
CA GLY A 67 -0.83 -20.10 -8.92
C GLY A 67 -0.76 -20.37 -7.42
N LYS A 68 0.45 -20.18 -6.83
CA LYS A 68 0.70 -20.41 -5.41
C LYS A 68 -0.03 -19.38 -4.56
N LEU A 69 -0.86 -19.86 -3.64
CA LEU A 69 -1.56 -19.00 -2.69
C LEU A 69 -0.58 -18.39 -1.67
N PRO A 70 -0.73 -17.11 -1.34
CA PRO A 70 -0.08 -16.55 -0.16
C PRO A 70 -0.52 -17.26 1.12
N LEU A 71 0.37 -17.35 2.10
CA LEU A 71 0.04 -17.95 3.39
C LEU A 71 -1.04 -17.14 4.12
N GLY A 72 -2.05 -17.84 4.65
CA GLY A 72 -3.11 -17.21 5.43
C GLY A 72 -4.16 -16.44 4.62
N VAL A 73 -4.23 -16.65 3.30
CA VAL A 73 -5.26 -16.08 2.45
C VAL A 73 -6.65 -16.59 2.83
N LEU A 74 -7.61 -15.69 2.83
CA LEU A 74 -9.00 -16.00 3.15
C LEU A 74 -9.79 -16.33 1.86
N ALA A 75 -10.47 -17.48 1.90
CA ALA A 75 -11.25 -17.96 0.77
C ALA A 75 -12.66 -17.31 0.68
N SER A 76 -13.22 -16.90 1.82
CA SER A 76 -14.56 -16.31 1.89
C SER A 76 -14.53 -14.98 2.66
N PRO A 77 -15.23 -13.94 2.15
CA PRO A 77 -15.31 -12.65 2.82
C PRO A 77 -16.28 -12.62 4.00
N ASP A 78 -17.20 -13.59 4.13
CA ASP A 78 -18.33 -13.54 5.07
C ASP A 78 -17.90 -13.42 6.54
N ASN A 79 -16.73 -13.97 6.84
CA ASN A 79 -16.21 -14.00 8.21
C ASN A 79 -15.35 -12.77 8.58
N VAL A 80 -15.17 -11.80 7.69
CA VAL A 80 -14.24 -10.67 7.91
C VAL A 80 -14.93 -9.30 7.92
N TYR A 81 -16.20 -9.25 7.57
CA TYR A 81 -16.95 -8.00 7.65
C TYR A 81 -16.98 -7.45 9.07
N GLY A 82 -16.80 -6.15 9.20
CA GLY A 82 -16.72 -5.47 10.49
C GLY A 82 -15.36 -5.56 11.19
N GLN A 83 -14.40 -6.32 10.65
CA GLN A 83 -13.03 -6.31 11.18
C GLN A 83 -12.24 -5.10 10.65
N THR A 84 -11.25 -4.69 11.41
CA THR A 84 -10.41 -3.54 11.08
C THR A 84 -9.12 -4.01 10.43
N LEU A 85 -8.71 -3.31 9.36
CA LEU A 85 -7.40 -3.52 8.72
C LEU A 85 -6.27 -2.95 9.57
N LEU A 86 -5.24 -3.74 9.80
CA LEU A 86 -4.00 -3.34 10.46
C LEU A 86 -2.97 -2.75 9.48
N GLU A 87 -3.07 -3.11 8.21
CA GLU A 87 -2.19 -2.67 7.15
C GLU A 87 -3.01 -2.23 5.93
N PRO A 88 -2.53 -1.29 5.11
CA PRO A 88 -3.23 -0.88 3.90
C PRO A 88 -3.28 -2.05 2.90
N LEU A 89 -4.35 -2.10 2.10
CA LEU A 89 -4.56 -3.17 1.11
C LEU A 89 -4.79 -2.54 -0.26
N ALA A 90 -3.99 -2.92 -1.25
CA ALA A 90 -4.14 -2.44 -2.60
C ALA A 90 -5.34 -3.10 -3.31
N MET A 91 -5.87 -2.46 -4.36
CA MET A 91 -6.93 -3.06 -5.18
C MET A 91 -6.47 -4.37 -5.80
N ASN A 92 -7.29 -5.43 -5.73
CA ASN A 92 -7.04 -6.81 -6.15
C ASN A 92 -5.97 -7.54 -5.32
N GLU A 93 -5.50 -6.98 -4.22
CA GLU A 93 -4.58 -7.65 -3.32
C GLU A 93 -5.31 -8.68 -2.46
N PRO A 94 -4.76 -9.90 -2.29
CA PRO A 94 -5.36 -10.94 -1.48
C PRO A 94 -5.41 -10.56 0.01
N LEU A 95 -6.59 -10.70 0.60
CA LEU A 95 -6.78 -10.48 2.03
C LEU A 95 -6.25 -11.68 2.80
N THR A 96 -5.31 -11.44 3.71
CA THR A 96 -4.75 -12.45 4.61
C THR A 96 -5.18 -12.20 6.05
N GLN A 97 -5.07 -13.23 6.88
CA GLN A 97 -5.37 -13.12 8.30
C GLN A 97 -4.48 -12.08 9.03
N THR A 98 -3.26 -11.88 8.55
CA THR A 98 -2.31 -10.92 9.12
C THR A 98 -2.72 -9.46 8.89
N HIS A 99 -3.51 -9.21 7.85
CA HIS A 99 -4.06 -7.86 7.60
C HIS A 99 -5.18 -7.48 8.56
N LEU A 100 -5.73 -8.43 9.33
CA LEU A 100 -6.92 -8.23 10.14
C LEU A 100 -6.60 -8.11 11.63
N ALA A 101 -7.30 -7.21 12.28
CA ALA A 101 -7.31 -7.14 13.73
C ALA A 101 -7.95 -8.40 14.34
N PRO A 102 -7.50 -8.84 15.53
CA PRO A 102 -8.14 -9.95 16.25
C PRO A 102 -9.64 -9.71 16.44
N ARG A 103 -10.44 -10.78 16.31
CA ARG A 103 -11.90 -10.68 16.52
C ARG A 103 -12.23 -10.28 17.94
N GLY A 104 -13.28 -9.47 18.10
CA GLY A 104 -13.78 -9.05 19.41
C GLY A 104 -13.01 -7.90 20.04
N VAL A 105 -11.95 -7.41 19.40
CA VAL A 105 -11.28 -6.19 19.83
C VAL A 105 -12.01 -5.02 19.20
N ALA A 106 -12.89 -4.40 19.97
CA ALA A 106 -13.51 -3.14 19.58
C ALA A 106 -12.44 -2.03 19.60
N GLY A 107 -12.16 -1.44 18.44
CA GLY A 107 -11.11 -0.41 18.39
C GLY A 107 -11.08 0.39 17.11
N GLY A 108 -11.71 -0.09 16.05
CA GLY A 108 -11.75 0.64 14.79
C GLY A 108 -10.36 1.15 14.38
N ALA A 109 -10.26 2.41 13.96
CA ALA A 109 -9.03 3.06 13.57
C ALA A 109 -7.94 3.08 14.67
N SER A 110 -8.31 2.98 15.96
CA SER A 110 -7.33 2.98 17.06
C SER A 110 -6.42 1.74 17.06
N LEU A 111 -6.87 0.62 16.50
CA LEU A 111 -6.05 -0.59 16.36
C LEU A 111 -4.92 -0.44 15.32
N ALA A 112 -5.08 0.50 14.41
CA ALA A 112 -4.03 0.84 13.46
C ALA A 112 -2.91 1.70 14.06
N ILE A 113 -3.08 2.17 15.31
CA ILE A 113 -2.08 2.97 16.01
C ILE A 113 -1.13 2.01 16.75
N PRO A 114 0.16 1.97 16.41
CA PRO A 114 1.14 1.13 17.12
C PRO A 114 1.23 1.49 18.60
N GLN A 115 1.56 0.49 19.42
CA GLN A 115 1.78 0.71 20.83
C GLN A 115 2.86 1.80 21.07
N GLY A 116 2.60 2.73 21.97
CA GLY A 116 3.49 3.85 22.25
C GLY A 116 3.38 5.03 21.30
N MET A 117 2.56 4.93 20.24
CA MET A 117 2.30 6.02 19.31
C MET A 117 0.95 6.70 19.56
N ARG A 118 0.75 7.84 18.92
CA ARG A 118 -0.50 8.61 18.90
C ARG A 118 -0.84 9.00 17.47
N ALA A 119 -2.11 9.01 17.16
CA ALA A 119 -2.64 9.59 15.93
C ALA A 119 -3.01 11.05 16.18
N VAL A 120 -2.43 11.96 15.43
CA VAL A 120 -2.75 13.40 15.48
C VAL A 120 -3.23 13.84 14.12
N CYS A 121 -4.38 14.50 14.10
CA CYS A 121 -4.94 15.09 12.88
C CYS A 121 -4.43 16.53 12.76
N ILE A 122 -3.92 16.90 11.59
CA ILE A 122 -3.45 18.25 11.27
C ILE A 122 -4.16 18.81 10.03
N HIS A 123 -4.14 20.13 9.90
CA HIS A 123 -4.74 20.89 8.81
C HIS A 123 -3.65 21.62 8.01
N PRO A 124 -3.02 20.98 7.02
CA PRO A 124 -1.94 21.60 6.27
C PRO A 124 -2.41 22.80 5.47
N ALA A 125 -1.71 23.91 5.58
CA ALA A 125 -1.98 25.09 4.77
C ALA A 125 -1.37 24.92 3.36
N GLU A 126 -2.12 25.22 2.33
CA GLU A 126 -1.66 25.30 0.91
C GLU A 126 -0.98 24.04 0.36
N SER A 127 -1.27 22.87 0.96
CA SER A 127 -0.64 21.59 0.57
C SER A 127 -1.56 20.70 -0.26
N GLY A 128 -2.64 21.22 -0.84
CA GLY A 128 -3.66 20.41 -1.51
C GLY A 128 -3.12 19.44 -2.55
N GLY A 129 -2.17 19.86 -3.37
CA GLY A 129 -1.53 18.98 -4.36
C GLY A 129 -0.70 17.86 -3.72
N VAL A 130 0.03 18.16 -2.64
CA VAL A 130 0.83 17.16 -1.92
C VAL A 130 -0.09 16.20 -1.15
N VAL A 131 -1.12 16.72 -0.49
CA VAL A 131 -2.08 15.89 0.27
C VAL A 131 -2.79 14.88 -0.63
N ALA A 132 -3.15 15.26 -1.85
CA ALA A 132 -3.76 14.36 -2.83
C ALA A 132 -2.84 13.18 -3.24
N MET A 133 -1.53 13.35 -3.13
CA MET A 133 -0.54 12.31 -3.42
C MET A 133 -0.27 11.38 -2.23
N LEU A 134 -0.63 11.78 -1.01
CA LEU A 134 -0.39 10.98 0.20
C LEU A 134 -1.27 9.73 0.21
N ARG A 135 -0.70 8.68 0.77
CA ARG A 135 -1.39 7.42 1.09
C ARG A 135 -1.01 6.99 2.49
N SER A 136 -1.79 6.11 3.09
CA SER A 136 -1.41 5.44 4.34
C SER A 136 -0.02 4.79 4.16
N GLY A 137 0.86 5.01 5.16
CA GLY A 137 2.27 4.58 5.10
C GLY A 137 3.22 5.55 4.40
N SER A 138 2.73 6.62 3.75
CA SER A 138 3.60 7.67 3.21
C SER A 138 4.48 8.29 4.29
N ARG A 139 5.68 8.71 3.93
CA ARG A 139 6.60 9.44 4.82
C ARG A 139 6.66 10.90 4.45
N ILE A 140 6.54 11.77 5.44
CA ILE A 140 6.53 13.22 5.25
C ILE A 140 7.47 13.93 6.22
N ASP A 141 7.93 15.11 5.81
CA ASP A 141 8.54 16.08 6.70
C ASP A 141 7.55 17.22 6.96
N ILE A 142 7.54 17.72 8.18
CA ILE A 142 6.64 18.77 8.62
C ILE A 142 7.43 20.05 8.85
N GLN A 143 7.03 21.08 8.13
CA GLN A 143 7.52 22.44 8.29
C GLN A 143 6.44 23.32 8.93
N VAL A 144 6.86 24.19 9.79
CA VAL A 144 6.01 25.21 10.41
C VAL A 144 6.48 26.58 10.01
N LEU A 145 5.52 27.40 9.59
CA LEU A 145 5.72 28.80 9.30
C LEU A 145 5.25 29.60 10.52
N ASP A 146 6.21 30.12 11.28
CA ASP A 146 5.96 30.99 12.43
C ASP A 146 5.99 32.45 11.94
N PRO A 147 4.86 33.18 11.99
CA PRO A 147 4.80 34.55 11.50
C PRO A 147 5.63 35.54 12.33
N ARG A 148 6.02 35.17 13.54
CA ARG A 148 6.76 36.02 14.48
C ARG A 148 8.01 35.36 15.09
N GLY A 149 8.40 34.18 14.62
CA GLY A 149 9.48 33.38 15.20
C GLY A 149 10.88 33.85 14.85
N GLY A 150 11.02 34.77 13.91
CA GLY A 150 12.31 35.27 13.48
C GLY A 150 12.78 36.52 14.25
N PRO A 151 14.03 36.95 14.04
CA PRO A 151 14.57 38.15 14.60
C PRO A 151 13.68 39.37 14.25
N ASN A 152 13.46 40.26 15.23
CA ASN A 152 12.60 41.42 15.11
C ASN A 152 11.13 41.12 14.73
N GLY A 153 10.61 39.92 15.11
CA GLY A 153 9.24 39.53 14.79
C GLY A 153 9.02 39.17 13.33
N SER A 154 10.06 38.89 12.58
CA SER A 154 9.96 38.49 11.19
C SER A 154 9.45 37.03 11.06
N MET A 155 8.89 36.72 9.90
CA MET A 155 8.42 35.36 9.56
C MET A 155 9.59 34.40 9.49
N GLN A 156 9.44 33.22 10.07
CA GLN A 156 10.44 32.16 10.06
C GLN A 156 9.84 30.82 9.66
N LEU A 157 10.47 30.16 8.70
CA LEU A 157 10.17 28.79 8.34
C LEU A 157 11.18 27.85 9.03
N ARG A 158 10.70 26.82 9.70
CA ARG A 158 11.56 25.80 10.28
C ARG A 158 10.95 24.41 10.08
N ARG A 159 11.80 23.40 9.92
CA ARG A 159 11.39 22.02 9.95
C ARG A 159 11.17 21.63 11.42
N MET A 160 10.01 21.04 11.69
CA MET A 160 9.63 20.63 13.04
C MET A 160 9.82 19.15 13.26
N PHE A 161 9.38 18.33 12.30
CA PHE A 161 9.50 16.89 12.33
C PHE A 161 9.93 16.36 10.97
N GLU A 162 10.68 15.27 10.98
CA GLU A 162 11.12 14.54 9.78
C GLU A 162 10.67 13.09 9.83
N ASN A 163 10.45 12.49 8.66
CA ASN A 163 10.14 11.08 8.51
C ASN A 163 8.93 10.62 9.32
N VAL A 164 7.89 11.45 9.36
CA VAL A 164 6.62 11.13 10.05
C VAL A 164 5.76 10.26 9.14
N GLU A 165 5.16 9.23 9.72
CA GLU A 165 4.27 8.32 8.99
C GLU A 165 2.85 8.87 8.94
N VAL A 166 2.26 8.82 7.72
CA VAL A 166 0.85 9.14 7.50
C VAL A 166 0.00 7.90 7.79
N LEU A 167 -0.93 8.01 8.73
CA LEU A 167 -1.89 6.96 9.04
C LEU A 167 -3.04 6.96 8.04
N SER A 168 -3.61 8.12 7.78
CA SER A 168 -4.70 8.30 6.82
C SER A 168 -4.79 9.76 6.35
N THR A 169 -5.42 9.96 5.21
CA THR A 169 -5.79 11.29 4.71
C THR A 169 -7.31 11.43 4.76
N GLY A 170 -7.80 12.47 5.42
CA GLY A 170 -9.22 12.82 5.42
C GLY A 170 -9.48 13.81 4.30
N GLY A 171 -10.33 13.41 3.36
CA GLY A 171 -10.76 14.22 2.24
C GLY A 171 -11.37 13.24 1.23
N GLY A 172 -12.71 13.15 1.21
CA GLY A 172 -13.43 12.51 0.11
C GLY A 172 -13.16 13.27 -1.20
N ASP A 173 -13.69 12.78 -2.31
CA ASP A 173 -13.51 13.24 -3.70
C ASP A 173 -13.72 14.75 -3.98
N ASN A 174 -14.05 15.52 -2.96
CA ASN A 174 -14.10 16.98 -2.98
C ASN A 174 -12.85 17.55 -2.28
N ALA A 175 -11.75 17.63 -3.00
CA ALA A 175 -10.51 18.30 -2.60
C ALA A 175 -10.70 19.83 -2.54
N GLY A 176 -11.61 20.27 -1.68
CA GLY A 176 -11.77 21.67 -1.28
C GLY A 176 -11.12 21.87 0.09
N SER A 177 -10.60 23.03 0.29
CA SER A 177 -9.91 23.73 1.39
C SER A 177 -9.77 23.13 2.81
N ASN A 178 -10.26 21.94 3.11
CA ASN A 178 -10.19 21.29 4.43
C ASN A 178 -9.59 19.87 4.36
N SER A 179 -8.48 19.72 3.63
CA SER A 179 -7.76 18.43 3.63
C SER A 179 -7.12 18.23 5.01
N THR A 180 -7.50 17.13 5.68
CA THR A 180 -6.90 16.73 6.94
C THR A 180 -5.93 15.58 6.72
N VAL A 181 -4.87 15.51 7.50
CA VAL A 181 -3.89 14.43 7.48
C VAL A 181 -3.69 13.91 8.89
N THR A 182 -3.92 12.61 9.08
CA THR A 182 -3.69 11.95 10.35
C THR A 182 -2.31 11.33 10.37
N LEU A 183 -1.52 11.67 11.37
CA LEU A 183 -0.11 11.31 11.49
C LEU A 183 0.12 10.41 12.70
N LEU A 184 1.08 9.50 12.58
CA LEU A 184 1.58 8.69 13.69
C LEU A 184 2.81 9.36 14.29
N VAL A 185 2.70 9.79 15.55
CA VAL A 185 3.77 10.47 16.29
C VAL A 185 3.93 9.90 17.69
N ARG A 186 5.07 10.17 18.34
CA ARG A 186 5.25 9.84 19.75
C ARG A 186 4.41 10.78 20.63
N PRO A 187 4.06 10.39 21.86
CA PRO A 187 3.26 11.23 22.76
C PRO A 187 3.80 12.64 22.94
N ASP A 188 5.12 12.77 23.21
CA ASP A 188 5.78 14.07 23.42
C ASP A 188 5.72 14.98 22.17
N ASP A 189 5.74 14.36 21.00
CA ASP A 189 5.67 15.07 19.71
C ASP A 189 4.23 15.44 19.35
N ALA A 190 3.26 14.69 19.87
CA ALA A 190 1.83 14.91 19.64
C ALA A 190 1.37 16.28 20.17
N ASP A 191 1.79 16.62 21.40
CA ASP A 191 1.43 17.89 22.05
C ASP A 191 2.03 19.07 21.29
N ARG A 192 3.30 18.96 20.87
CA ARG A 192 3.99 19.97 20.07
C ARG A 192 3.33 20.17 18.71
N LEU A 193 2.94 19.07 18.07
CA LEU A 193 2.30 19.11 16.77
C LEU A 193 0.90 19.73 16.84
N SER A 194 0.14 19.40 17.87
CA SER A 194 -1.20 19.95 18.11
C SER A 194 -1.12 21.46 18.38
N LEU A 195 -0.13 21.90 19.16
CA LEU A 195 0.10 23.33 19.40
C LEU A 195 0.50 24.05 18.10
N ALA A 196 1.34 23.44 17.28
CA ALA A 196 1.76 24.01 16.01
C ALA A 196 0.58 24.13 15.02
N ASP A 197 -0.30 23.14 14.97
CA ASP A 197 -1.50 23.17 14.11
C ASP A 197 -2.46 24.30 14.50
N ALA A 198 -2.59 24.57 15.82
CA ALA A 198 -3.45 25.61 16.33
C ALA A 198 -2.87 27.03 16.16
N ALA A 199 -1.54 27.19 16.22
CA ALA A 199 -0.90 28.51 16.32
C ALA A 199 -0.11 28.94 15.08
N MET A 200 0.27 28.01 14.20
CA MET A 200 1.18 28.25 13.09
C MET A 200 0.58 27.68 11.80
N ARG A 201 1.23 27.98 10.67
CA ARG A 201 0.86 27.37 9.39
C ARG A 201 1.75 26.14 9.16
N ILE A 202 1.12 24.96 9.07
CA ILE A 202 1.81 23.72 8.79
C ILE A 202 1.92 23.52 7.28
N ARG A 203 3.11 23.13 6.81
CA ARG A 203 3.39 22.67 5.46
C ARG A 203 3.93 21.25 5.48
N ILE A 204 3.54 20.47 4.49
CA ILE A 204 3.95 19.09 4.33
C ILE A 204 4.87 18.96 3.12
N LEU A 205 5.97 18.21 3.30
CA LEU A 205 6.84 17.78 2.22
C LEU A 205 6.76 16.26 2.13
N LEU A 206 6.43 15.74 0.95
CA LEU A 206 6.47 14.32 0.70
C LEU A 206 7.92 13.86 0.61
N ARG A 207 8.27 12.83 1.37
CA ARG A 207 9.59 12.26 1.44
C ARG A 207 9.68 10.97 0.64
N ASN A 208 10.84 10.73 0.01
CA ASN A 208 11.12 9.43 -0.57
C ASN A 208 11.28 8.40 0.56
N PRO A 209 10.57 7.27 0.54
CA PRO A 209 10.67 6.24 1.59
C PRO A 209 12.08 5.66 1.75
N ALA A 210 12.90 5.67 0.69
CA ALA A 210 14.28 5.19 0.72
C ALA A 210 15.28 6.23 1.27
N ASP A 211 14.85 7.48 1.43
CA ASP A 211 15.70 8.53 1.96
C ASP A 211 15.86 8.40 3.47
N LYS A 212 17.09 8.14 3.91
CA LYS A 212 17.47 8.03 5.33
C LYS A 212 18.17 9.26 5.86
N ASP A 213 18.44 10.25 5.01
CA ASP A 213 19.16 11.45 5.41
C ASP A 213 18.27 12.33 6.29
N THR A 214 18.75 12.57 7.49
CA THR A 214 18.18 13.57 8.41
C THR A 214 19.09 14.80 8.40
N ARG A 215 18.54 15.95 8.07
CA ARG A 215 19.28 17.20 8.08
C ARG A 215 18.91 17.98 9.35
N ALA A 216 19.92 18.48 10.07
CA ALA A 216 19.68 19.33 11.23
C ALA A 216 18.73 20.49 10.86
N PRO A 217 17.67 20.75 11.67
CA PRO A 217 16.72 21.81 11.38
C PRO A 217 17.40 23.17 11.51
N ALA A 218 17.64 23.82 10.38
CA ALA A 218 18.10 25.20 10.35
C ALA A 218 16.90 26.11 10.04
N PRO A 219 16.63 27.12 10.86
CA PRO A 219 15.58 28.08 10.58
C PRO A 219 15.95 28.93 9.37
N ILE A 220 14.99 29.16 8.48
CA ILE A 220 15.15 29.95 7.28
C ILE A 220 14.25 31.19 7.41
N SER A 221 14.80 32.37 7.25
CA SER A 221 14.05 33.63 7.14
C SER A 221 14.03 34.14 5.70
N PRO A 222 13.04 34.95 5.30
CA PRO A 222 12.98 35.49 3.93
C PRO A 222 14.27 36.25 3.55
N THR A 223 14.88 36.92 4.50
CA THR A 223 16.12 37.69 4.27
C THR A 223 17.35 36.81 4.07
N SER A 224 17.38 35.61 4.68
CA SER A 224 18.50 34.67 4.51
C SER A 224 18.40 33.87 3.22
N SER A 225 17.18 33.55 2.78
CA SER A 225 16.93 32.73 1.56
C SER A 225 17.30 33.48 0.28
N LEU A 226 17.26 34.80 0.29
CA LEU A 226 17.62 35.64 -0.87
C LEU A 226 19.15 35.81 -1.03
N ARG A 227 19.95 35.49 0.01
CA ARG A 227 21.41 35.65 0.01
C ARG A 227 22.22 34.41 -0.33
N SER A 228 21.64 33.22 -0.24
CA SER A 228 22.35 31.96 -0.54
C SER A 228 22.05 31.55 -1.98
N PRO A 229 23.08 31.44 -2.86
CA PRO A 229 22.88 30.76 -4.12
C PRO A 229 22.40 29.33 -3.84
N VAL A 230 21.39 28.88 -4.57
CA VAL A 230 21.00 27.46 -4.57
C VAL A 230 22.20 26.70 -5.13
N GLU A 231 22.98 26.06 -4.28
CA GLU A 231 23.98 25.09 -4.70
C GLU A 231 23.22 23.95 -5.37
N ALA A 232 23.36 23.88 -6.67
CA ALA A 232 22.84 22.76 -7.46
C ALA A 232 23.44 21.48 -6.93
N PRO A 233 22.67 20.38 -6.76
CA PRO A 233 23.21 19.11 -6.34
C PRO A 233 24.27 18.68 -7.35
N LEU A 234 25.49 18.49 -6.89
CA LEU A 234 26.60 17.95 -7.67
C LEU A 234 26.13 16.65 -8.32
N SER A 235 26.13 16.66 -9.65
CA SER A 235 25.84 15.52 -10.49
C SER A 235 26.56 14.29 -9.96
N ALA A 236 25.78 13.23 -9.67
CA ALA A 236 26.30 11.90 -9.41
C ALA A 236 27.25 11.53 -10.54
N LYS A 237 28.52 11.33 -10.22
CA LYS A 237 29.50 10.70 -11.11
C LYS A 237 29.00 9.30 -11.41
N LEU A 238 28.54 9.09 -12.63
CA LEU A 238 28.48 7.78 -13.26
C LEU A 238 29.92 7.24 -13.37
N ASN A 239 30.16 6.16 -12.70
CA ASN A 239 31.18 5.15 -13.02
C ASN A 239 30.53 3.79 -12.92
#